data_e0b6ca949c6be34138d7c3f3eb99ed06
#
_entry.id   e0b6ca949c6be34138d7c3f3eb99ed06
#
_cell.length_a   1.000
_cell.length_b   1.000
_cell.length_c   1.000
_cell.angle_alpha   90.00
_cell.angle_beta   90.00
_cell.angle_gamma   90.00
#
_symmetry.space_group_name_H-M   'P 1'
#
loop_
_entity.id
_entity.type
_entity.pdbx_description
1 polymer ?
#
loop_
_entity_poly.entity_id
_entity_poly.type
_entity_poly.pdbx_seq_one_letter_code
_entity_poly.pdbx_strand_id
1 'polypeptide(L)'
;MRNLKLGMKIGIGFGILILIACSLGGMAVFNMTTVEKDAKKLSDQYVPEVAVATNVERHSFLTMYAWRGYSLSEETSFLEEGKKELNQVQKYLSDAKTHADKFSDLVKLRENVALAQNKVNEYSKLAD
;
A
#
# COMPACT_ATOMS: atom_id res chain seq x y z
N MET A 1 -22.49 40.35 36.75
CA MET A 1 -23.21 40.49 35.46
C MET A 1 -24.51 41.32 35.54
N ARG A 2 -24.79 42.01 36.64
CA ARG A 2 -26.12 42.67 36.89
C ARG A 2 -26.28 44.05 36.25
N ASN A 3 -25.22 44.70 35.75
CA ASN A 3 -25.24 46.07 35.24
C ASN A 3 -24.83 46.22 33.76
N LEU A 4 -24.82 45.13 32.94
CA LEU A 4 -24.54 45.24 31.52
C LEU A 4 -25.79 45.65 30.75
N LYS A 5 -25.66 46.66 29.84
CA LYS A 5 -26.73 47.09 28.94
C LYS A 5 -27.19 45.90 28.11
N LEU A 6 -28.49 45.84 27.75
CA LEU A 6 -29.09 44.72 27.04
C LEU A 6 -28.33 44.35 25.73
N GLY A 7 -27.89 45.35 24.97
CA GLY A 7 -27.09 45.16 23.75
C GLY A 7 -25.76 44.46 23.98
N MET A 8 -25.10 44.74 25.10
CA MET A 8 -23.84 44.12 25.47
C MET A 8 -24.02 42.64 25.87
N LYS A 9 -25.12 42.29 26.50
CA LYS A 9 -25.46 40.87 26.80
C LYS A 9 -25.70 40.05 25.54
N ILE A 10 -26.42 40.63 24.59
CA ILE A 10 -26.69 40.00 23.30
C ILE A 10 -25.39 39.86 22.49
N GLY A 11 -24.55 40.91 22.46
CA GLY A 11 -23.27 40.89 21.76
C GLY A 11 -22.29 39.83 22.31
N ILE A 12 -22.23 39.67 23.64
CA ILE A 12 -21.40 38.62 24.26
C ILE A 12 -21.93 37.23 23.90
N GLY A 13 -23.25 37.00 23.92
CA GLY A 13 -23.84 35.73 23.53
C GLY A 13 -23.54 35.36 22.07
N PHE A 14 -23.70 36.32 21.16
CA PHE A 14 -23.35 36.13 19.75
C PHE A 14 -21.84 35.92 19.54
N GLY A 15 -21.00 36.65 20.27
CA GLY A 15 -19.55 36.49 20.21
C GLY A 15 -19.09 35.10 20.63
N ILE A 16 -19.69 34.52 21.67
CA ILE A 16 -19.42 33.15 22.11
C ILE A 16 -19.84 32.13 21.02
N LEU A 17 -21.02 32.32 20.40
CA LEU A 17 -21.50 31.45 19.34
C LEU A 17 -20.56 31.47 18.13
N ILE A 18 -20.09 32.64 17.72
CA ILE A 18 -19.14 32.81 16.64
C ILE A 18 -17.80 32.10 16.97
N LEU A 19 -17.29 32.24 18.19
CA LEU A 19 -16.07 31.56 18.63
C LEU A 19 -16.22 30.04 18.57
N ILE A 20 -17.34 29.51 19.02
CA ILE A 20 -17.62 28.07 18.95
C ILE A 20 -17.69 27.60 17.47
N ALA A 21 -18.41 28.36 16.63
CA ALA A 21 -18.54 28.05 15.22
C ALA A 21 -17.18 28.07 14.50
N CYS A 22 -16.34 29.06 14.77
CA CYS A 22 -14.98 29.15 14.21
C CYS A 22 -14.08 28.02 14.72
N SER A 23 -14.19 27.65 16.00
CA SER A 23 -13.41 26.53 16.55
C SER A 23 -13.80 25.21 15.94
N LEU A 24 -15.10 24.94 15.78
CA LEU A 24 -15.59 23.70 15.13
C LEU A 24 -15.23 23.66 13.64
N GLY A 25 -15.40 24.79 12.94
CA GLY A 25 -15.02 24.91 11.53
C GLY A 25 -13.52 24.71 11.31
N GLY A 26 -12.68 25.33 12.15
CA GLY A 26 -11.24 25.15 12.10
C GLY A 26 -10.80 23.70 12.35
N MET A 27 -11.41 23.04 13.35
CA MET A 27 -11.15 21.64 13.66
C MET A 27 -11.61 20.71 12.52
N ALA A 28 -12.74 21.00 11.89
CA ALA A 28 -13.24 20.23 10.74
C ALA A 28 -12.29 20.31 9.54
N VAL A 29 -11.81 21.51 9.20
CA VAL A 29 -10.83 21.70 8.12
C VAL A 29 -9.52 20.98 8.43
N PHE A 30 -9.00 21.07 9.64
CA PHE A 30 -7.79 20.38 10.05
C PHE A 30 -7.92 18.87 9.96
N ASN A 31 -9.02 18.29 10.44
CA ASN A 31 -9.28 16.86 10.32
C ASN A 31 -9.42 16.41 8.86
N MET A 32 -10.08 17.21 8.02
CA MET A 32 -10.27 16.89 6.60
C MET A 32 -8.94 16.84 5.84
N THR A 33 -8.03 17.75 6.10
CA THR A 33 -6.69 17.74 5.49
C THR A 33 -5.85 16.54 5.93
N THR A 34 -6.02 16.08 7.17
CA THR A 34 -5.34 14.87 7.66
C THR A 34 -5.90 13.63 6.98
N VAL A 35 -7.23 13.49 6.92
CA VAL A 35 -7.90 12.38 6.22
C VAL A 35 -7.51 12.33 4.73
N GLU A 36 -7.43 13.48 4.07
CA GLU A 36 -6.97 13.55 2.67
C GLU A 36 -5.55 13.01 2.50
N LYS A 37 -4.61 13.40 3.38
CA LYS A 37 -3.23 12.91 3.35
C LYS A 37 -3.16 11.39 3.57
N ASP A 38 -3.91 10.89 4.54
CA ASP A 38 -3.92 9.47 4.86
C ASP A 38 -4.58 8.65 3.74
N ALA A 39 -5.67 9.14 3.15
CA ALA A 39 -6.31 8.53 1.99
C ALA A 39 -5.37 8.48 0.77
N LYS A 40 -4.64 9.56 0.53
CA LYS A 40 -3.65 9.63 -0.55
C LYS A 40 -2.48 8.68 -0.30
N LYS A 41 -1.99 8.62 0.94
CA LYS A 41 -0.95 7.67 1.33
C LYS A 41 -1.41 6.22 1.13
N LEU A 42 -2.65 5.90 1.51
CA LEU A 42 -3.25 4.59 1.29
C LEU A 42 -3.32 4.25 -0.19
N SER A 43 -3.85 5.16 -1.01
CA SER A 43 -4.01 4.97 -2.46
C SER A 43 -2.68 4.84 -3.20
N ASP A 44 -1.72 5.69 -2.89
CA ASP A 44 -0.49 5.81 -3.69
C ASP A 44 0.62 4.86 -3.23
N GLN A 45 0.58 4.42 -1.96
CA GLN A 45 1.63 3.60 -1.38
C GLN A 45 1.16 2.18 -1.05
N TYR A 46 0.16 2.05 -0.18
CA TYR A 46 -0.21 0.73 0.38
C TYR A 46 -1.06 -0.12 -0.56
N VAL A 47 -1.96 0.47 -1.34
CA VAL A 47 -2.75 -0.30 -2.31
C VAL A 47 -1.87 -0.89 -3.41
N PRO A 48 -0.94 -0.16 -4.04
CA PRO A 48 0.02 -0.74 -4.97
C PRO A 48 0.98 -1.75 -4.32
N GLU A 49 1.40 -1.54 -3.06
CA GLU A 49 2.21 -2.51 -2.30
C GLU A 49 1.51 -3.86 -2.21
N VAL A 50 0.24 -3.88 -1.81
CA VAL A 50 -0.56 -5.11 -1.74
C VAL A 50 -0.73 -5.75 -3.11
N ALA A 51 -0.96 -4.94 -4.15
CA ALA A 51 -1.13 -5.45 -5.51
C ALA A 51 0.14 -6.17 -6.02
N VAL A 52 1.32 -5.58 -5.84
CA VAL A 52 2.57 -6.22 -6.28
C VAL A 52 2.89 -7.47 -5.44
N ALA A 53 2.66 -7.43 -4.12
CA ALA A 53 2.84 -8.60 -3.25
C ALA A 53 1.94 -9.77 -3.65
N THR A 54 0.66 -9.50 -3.90
CA THR A 54 -0.32 -10.51 -4.34
C THR A 54 0.07 -11.12 -5.70
N ASN A 55 0.58 -10.31 -6.63
CA ASN A 55 1.03 -10.83 -7.91
C ASN A 55 2.29 -11.72 -7.76
N VAL A 56 3.26 -11.33 -6.95
CA VAL A 56 4.43 -12.17 -6.63
C VAL A 56 3.98 -13.50 -6.05
N GLU A 57 3.09 -13.49 -5.06
CA GLU A 57 2.56 -14.70 -4.44
C GLU A 57 1.86 -15.60 -5.46
N ARG A 58 0.92 -15.03 -6.24
CA ARG A 58 0.16 -15.77 -7.25
C ARG A 58 1.05 -16.47 -8.25
N HIS A 59 1.99 -15.74 -8.85
CA HIS A 59 2.87 -16.31 -9.87
C HIS A 59 3.89 -17.29 -9.28
N SER A 60 4.27 -17.11 -8.01
CA SER A 60 5.07 -18.12 -7.29
C SER A 60 4.32 -19.44 -7.12
N PHE A 61 3.05 -19.39 -6.73
CA PHE A 61 2.22 -20.60 -6.65
C PHE A 61 2.02 -21.27 -8.02
N LEU A 62 1.77 -20.49 -9.08
CA LEU A 62 1.64 -21.02 -10.44
C LEU A 62 2.94 -21.67 -10.92
N THR A 63 4.08 -21.07 -10.62
CA THR A 63 5.41 -21.66 -10.89
C THR A 63 5.54 -23.01 -10.19
N MET A 64 5.29 -23.08 -8.89
CA MET A 64 5.38 -24.34 -8.13
C MET A 64 4.41 -25.40 -8.63
N TYR A 65 3.20 -25.00 -9.02
CA TYR A 65 2.20 -25.90 -9.59
C TYR A 65 2.67 -26.50 -10.92
N ALA A 66 3.18 -25.66 -11.80
CA ALA A 66 3.70 -26.09 -13.10
C ALA A 66 4.90 -27.06 -12.97
N TRP A 67 5.85 -26.73 -12.09
CA TRP A 67 7.00 -27.64 -11.85
C TRP A 67 6.60 -28.98 -11.24
N ARG A 68 5.59 -28.99 -10.36
CA ARG A 68 5.00 -30.26 -9.87
C ARG A 68 4.32 -31.04 -10.98
N GLY A 69 3.58 -30.35 -11.84
CA GLY A 69 2.96 -30.96 -13.03
C GLY A 69 4.00 -31.65 -13.89
N TYR A 70 5.09 -30.94 -14.20
CA TYR A 70 6.21 -31.51 -14.96
C TYR A 70 6.84 -32.72 -14.27
N SER A 71 7.11 -32.65 -12.96
CA SER A 71 7.71 -33.77 -12.21
C SER A 71 6.86 -35.02 -12.18
N LEU A 72 5.54 -34.90 -12.36
CA LEU A 72 4.60 -36.03 -12.30
C LEU A 72 4.26 -36.59 -13.70
N SER A 73 4.21 -35.73 -14.73
CA SER A 73 3.73 -36.08 -16.06
C SER A 73 4.83 -36.12 -17.11
N GLU A 74 5.99 -35.48 -16.85
CA GLU A 74 7.07 -35.24 -17.80
C GLU A 74 6.63 -34.46 -19.06
N GLU A 75 5.43 -33.82 -19.02
CA GLU A 75 4.93 -33.00 -20.12
C GLU A 75 5.67 -31.67 -20.20
N THR A 76 6.32 -31.39 -21.31
CA THR A 76 7.10 -30.17 -21.53
C THR A 76 6.29 -28.89 -21.47
N SER A 77 4.97 -28.95 -21.70
CA SER A 77 4.05 -27.82 -21.54
C SER A 77 4.07 -27.23 -20.14
N PHE A 78 4.15 -28.08 -19.10
CA PHE A 78 4.28 -27.63 -17.72
C PHE A 78 5.64 -26.98 -17.45
N LEU A 79 6.72 -27.46 -18.08
CA LEU A 79 8.04 -26.84 -17.95
C LEU A 79 8.05 -25.42 -18.54
N GLU A 80 7.46 -25.24 -19.71
CA GLU A 80 7.34 -23.93 -20.36
C GLU A 80 6.48 -22.97 -19.55
N GLU A 81 5.35 -23.45 -19.02
CA GLU A 81 4.49 -22.65 -18.15
C GLU A 81 5.22 -22.25 -16.87
N GLY A 82 5.93 -23.15 -16.21
CA GLY A 82 6.72 -22.88 -15.02
C GLY A 82 7.78 -21.80 -15.26
N LYS A 83 8.49 -21.87 -16.39
CA LYS A 83 9.47 -20.82 -16.77
C LYS A 83 8.80 -19.48 -17.04
N LYS A 84 7.65 -19.47 -17.70
CA LYS A 84 6.87 -18.25 -17.94
C LYS A 84 6.42 -17.61 -16.64
N GLU A 85 5.87 -18.38 -15.72
CA GLU A 85 5.39 -17.89 -14.43
C GLU A 85 6.55 -17.40 -13.55
N LEU A 86 7.70 -18.07 -13.56
CA LEU A 86 8.91 -17.61 -12.87
C LEU A 86 9.39 -16.24 -13.39
N ASN A 87 9.33 -16.02 -14.69
CA ASN A 87 9.63 -14.71 -15.28
C ASN A 87 8.64 -13.63 -14.80
N GLN A 88 7.35 -13.97 -14.58
CA GLN A 88 6.39 -13.04 -14.01
C GLN A 88 6.74 -12.71 -12.56
N VAL A 89 7.16 -13.69 -11.75
CA VAL A 89 7.65 -13.44 -10.38
C VAL A 89 8.80 -12.44 -10.39
N GLN A 90 9.79 -12.63 -11.25
CA GLN A 90 10.94 -11.71 -11.35
C GLN A 90 10.51 -10.30 -11.76
N LYS A 91 9.58 -10.19 -12.72
CA LYS A 91 9.01 -8.91 -13.14
C LYS A 91 8.32 -8.19 -11.98
N TYR A 92 7.41 -8.86 -11.27
CA TYR A 92 6.68 -8.24 -10.16
C TYR A 92 7.58 -7.92 -8.97
N LEU A 93 8.65 -8.67 -8.74
CA LEU A 93 9.67 -8.31 -7.75
C LEU A 93 10.42 -7.03 -8.15
N SER A 94 10.71 -6.84 -9.42
CA SER A 94 11.30 -5.60 -9.95
C SER A 94 10.34 -4.42 -9.80
N ASP A 95 9.04 -4.62 -10.09
CA ASP A 95 8.01 -3.61 -9.92
C ASP A 95 7.85 -3.24 -8.43
N ALA A 96 7.84 -4.25 -7.55
CA ALA A 96 7.80 -4.06 -6.09
C ALA A 96 9.01 -3.27 -5.58
N LYS A 97 10.21 -3.58 -6.08
CA LYS A 97 11.43 -2.82 -5.76
C LYS A 97 11.31 -1.38 -6.19
N THR A 98 10.89 -1.13 -7.43
CA THR A 98 10.70 0.21 -7.96
C THR A 98 9.68 1.01 -7.15
N HIS A 99 8.61 0.36 -6.71
CA HIS A 99 7.60 0.96 -5.85
C HIS A 99 8.17 1.28 -4.45
N ALA A 100 8.89 0.33 -3.83
CA ALA A 100 9.50 0.52 -2.52
C ALA A 100 10.55 1.64 -2.51
N ASP A 101 11.27 1.84 -3.61
CA ASP A 101 12.29 2.88 -3.74
C ASP A 101 11.70 4.29 -3.88
N LYS A 102 10.42 4.42 -4.31
CA LYS A 102 9.72 5.71 -4.40
C LYS A 102 9.31 6.28 -3.04
N PHE A 103 9.08 5.42 -2.05
CA PHE A 103 8.50 5.82 -0.78
C PHE A 103 9.37 5.36 0.38
N SER A 104 9.90 6.32 1.15
CA SER A 104 10.77 6.04 2.31
C SER A 104 10.09 5.18 3.39
N ASP A 105 8.78 5.29 3.51
CA ASP A 105 7.97 4.60 4.52
C ASP A 105 7.84 3.08 4.27
N LEU A 106 8.09 2.61 3.03
CA LEU A 106 7.98 1.21 2.63
C LEU A 106 9.24 0.38 2.95
N VAL A 107 9.78 0.54 4.17
CA VAL A 107 11.02 -0.15 4.61
C VAL A 107 10.86 -1.67 4.57
N LYS A 108 9.74 -2.18 5.10
CA LYS A 108 9.47 -3.63 5.14
C LYS A 108 9.31 -4.23 3.74
N LEU A 109 8.66 -3.52 2.83
CA LEU A 109 8.56 -3.98 1.44
C LEU A 109 9.95 -4.09 0.82
N ARG A 110 10.81 -3.10 1.02
CA ARG A 110 12.18 -3.09 0.49
C ARG A 110 13.01 -4.27 1.00
N GLU A 111 12.95 -4.54 2.29
CA GLU A 111 13.64 -5.68 2.91
C GLU A 111 13.11 -7.02 2.38
N ASN A 112 11.79 -7.19 2.33
CA ASN A 112 11.16 -8.42 1.87
C ASN A 112 11.41 -8.68 0.38
N VAL A 113 11.38 -7.64 -0.46
CA VAL A 113 11.71 -7.76 -1.89
C VAL A 113 13.14 -8.21 -2.10
N ALA A 114 14.11 -7.69 -1.33
CA ALA A 114 15.50 -8.11 -1.41
C ALA A 114 15.67 -9.58 -1.02
N LEU A 115 15.00 -10.03 0.04
CA LEU A 115 15.00 -11.44 0.46
C LEU A 115 14.36 -12.35 -0.61
N ALA A 116 13.20 -11.97 -1.13
CA ALA A 116 12.48 -12.72 -2.15
C ALA A 116 13.29 -12.82 -3.44
N GLN A 117 13.94 -11.74 -3.87
CA GLN A 117 14.81 -11.73 -5.05
C GLN A 117 15.97 -12.73 -4.92
N ASN A 118 16.61 -12.80 -3.75
CA ASN A 118 17.66 -13.78 -3.49
C ASN A 118 17.13 -15.21 -3.59
N LYS A 119 15.95 -15.48 -3.00
CA LYS A 119 15.32 -16.80 -3.05
C LYS A 119 14.90 -17.23 -4.45
N VAL A 120 14.36 -16.30 -5.25
CA VAL A 120 14.00 -16.56 -6.64
C VAL A 120 15.24 -16.83 -7.47
N ASN A 121 16.34 -16.13 -7.26
CA ASN A 121 17.60 -16.38 -7.95
C ASN A 121 18.22 -17.74 -7.59
N GLU A 122 18.12 -18.16 -6.30
CA GLU A 122 18.52 -19.52 -5.89
C GLU A 122 17.65 -20.57 -6.58
N TYR A 123 16.34 -20.37 -6.60
CA TYR A 123 15.36 -21.27 -7.21
C TYR A 123 15.58 -21.40 -8.73
N SER A 124 15.81 -20.29 -9.43
CA SER A 124 16.09 -20.30 -10.86
C SER A 124 17.31 -21.18 -11.25
N LYS A 125 18.35 -21.14 -10.41
CA LYS A 125 19.57 -21.96 -10.63
C LYS A 125 19.34 -23.47 -10.42
N LEU A 126 18.32 -23.83 -9.65
CA LEU A 126 17.97 -25.23 -9.41
C LEU A 126 17.01 -25.76 -10.49
N ALA A 127 16.39 -24.82 -11.22
CA ALA A 127 15.36 -25.07 -12.21
C ALA A 127 15.91 -25.20 -13.65
N ASP A 128 17.15 -24.78 -13.89
CA ASP A 128 17.90 -24.94 -15.15
C ASP A 128 18.67 -26.26 -15.15
#